data_ddc899e6e7bf78ff6b96172d285cdb65
#
_entry.id   ddc899e6e7bf78ff6b96172d285cdb65
#
_cell.length_a   1.000
_cell.length_b   1.000
_cell.length_c   1.000
_cell.angle_alpha   90.00
_cell.angle_beta   90.00
_cell.angle_gamma   90.00
#
_symmetry.space_group_name_H-M   'P 1'
#
loop_
_entity.id
_entity.type
_entity.pdbx_description
1 polymer ?
#
loop_
_entity_poly.entity_id
_entity_poly.type
_entity_poly.pdbx_seq_one_letter_code
_entity_poly.pdbx_strand_id
1 'polypeptide(L)' 'MATEVLTSVPGNIWKVLVKVGDTVNEGDVLFIMEVMKSEVNHNAPIGGTIIEINIHNDQEGVDPGTVAILIE' A
#
# COMPACT_ATOMS: atom_id res chain seq x y z
N MET A 1 5.82 -7.74 15.91
CA MET A 1 5.43 -6.32 15.74
C MET A 1 5.13 -6.06 14.27
N ALA A 2 4.09 -5.29 14.01
CA ALA A 2 3.71 -5.01 12.63
C ALA A 2 4.65 -4.00 11.98
N THR A 3 4.90 -4.20 10.68
CA THR A 3 5.66 -3.27 9.86
C THR A 3 4.68 -2.38 9.11
N GLU A 4 4.87 -1.09 9.19
CA GLU A 4 4.03 -0.12 8.49
C GLU A 4 4.51 0.07 7.06
N VAL A 5 3.58 0.01 6.11
CA VAL A 5 3.86 0.37 4.71
C VAL A 5 3.26 1.75 4.50
N LEU A 6 4.12 2.73 4.31
CA LEU A 6 3.72 4.13 4.18
C LEU A 6 3.65 4.54 2.72
N THR A 7 2.72 5.44 2.42
CA THR A 7 2.72 6.08 1.11
C THR A 7 3.96 6.98 1.00
N SER A 8 4.59 6.99 -0.17
CA SER A 8 5.83 7.74 -0.39
C SER A 8 5.61 9.05 -1.13
N VAL A 9 4.43 9.23 -1.73
CA VAL A 9 4.11 10.39 -2.59
C VAL A 9 2.67 10.82 -2.34
N PRO A 10 2.34 12.09 -2.60
CA PRO A 10 0.95 12.52 -2.57
C PRO A 10 0.25 12.09 -3.85
N GLY A 11 -1.01 11.75 -3.77
CA GLY A 11 -1.77 11.34 -4.96
C GLY A 11 -3.02 10.57 -4.60
N ASN A 12 -3.47 9.75 -5.54
CA ASN A 12 -4.68 8.95 -5.38
C ASN A 12 -4.32 7.47 -5.37
N ILE A 13 -5.07 6.69 -4.59
CA ILE A 13 -4.95 5.23 -4.67
C ILE A 13 -5.72 4.78 -5.91
N TRP A 14 -5.03 4.09 -6.81
CA TRP A 14 -5.69 3.53 -7.99
C TRP A 14 -6.23 2.14 -7.71
N LYS A 15 -5.36 1.24 -7.23
CA LYS A 15 -5.75 -0.14 -6.91
C LYS A 15 -5.03 -0.65 -5.68
N VAL A 16 -5.75 -1.40 -4.85
CA VAL A 16 -5.19 -2.18 -3.75
C VAL A 16 -5.22 -3.63 -4.21
N LEU A 17 -4.06 -4.28 -4.26
CA LEU A 17 -3.90 -5.61 -4.85
C LEU A 17 -3.93 -6.74 -3.83
N VAL A 18 -4.05 -6.43 -2.55
CA VAL A 18 -4.02 -7.41 -1.46
C VAL A 18 -5.22 -7.24 -0.54
N LYS A 19 -5.46 -8.24 0.29
CA LYS A 19 -6.53 -8.24 1.30
C LYS A 19 -5.95 -8.61 2.64
N VAL A 20 -6.66 -8.25 3.71
CA VAL A 20 -6.33 -8.70 5.06
C VAL A 20 -6.33 -10.23 5.07
N GLY A 21 -5.26 -10.81 5.61
CA GLY A 21 -5.07 -12.25 5.63
C GLY A 21 -4.18 -12.81 4.53
N ASP A 22 -3.88 -12.01 3.50
CA ASP A 22 -2.99 -12.44 2.43
C ASP A 22 -1.55 -12.56 2.93
N THR A 23 -0.84 -13.56 2.44
CA THR A 23 0.60 -13.71 2.67
C THR A 23 1.33 -13.09 1.48
N VAL A 24 2.31 -12.24 1.76
CA VAL A 24 3.10 -11.57 0.73
C VAL A 24 4.58 -11.83 0.95
N ASN A 25 5.35 -11.68 -0.11
CA ASN A 25 6.81 -11.74 -0.07
C ASN A 25 7.38 -10.34 -0.23
N GLU A 26 8.59 -10.14 0.28
CA GLU A 26 9.29 -8.87 0.05
C GLU A 26 9.34 -8.57 -1.44
N GLY A 27 8.99 -7.34 -1.82
CA GLY A 27 8.99 -6.90 -3.21
C GLY A 27 7.65 -7.06 -3.93
N ASP A 28 6.68 -7.79 -3.35
CA ASP A 28 5.36 -7.90 -3.96
C ASP A 28 4.67 -6.55 -4.01
N VAL A 29 4.01 -6.23 -5.11
CA VAL A 29 3.27 -4.97 -5.25
C VAL A 29 2.01 -5.05 -4.41
N LEU A 30 1.88 -4.16 -3.44
CA LEU A 30 0.74 -4.14 -2.51
C LEU A 30 -0.38 -3.25 -3.02
N PHE A 31 -0.04 -2.09 -3.54
CA PHE A 31 -1.01 -1.16 -4.10
C PHE A 31 -0.32 -0.23 -5.09
N ILE A 32 -1.13 0.41 -5.92
CA ILE A 32 -0.66 1.32 -6.95
C ILE A 32 -1.32 2.68 -6.72
N MET A 33 -0.50 3.73 -6.70
CA MET A 33 -0.99 5.10 -6.63
C MET A 33 -0.87 5.77 -7.99
N GLU A 34 -1.77 6.69 -8.27
CA GLU A 34 -1.68 7.54 -9.45
C GLU A 34 -1.24 8.94 -9.02
N VAL A 35 -0.14 9.40 -9.59
CA VAL A 35 0.44 10.71 -9.32
C VAL A 35 0.73 11.38 -10.63
N MET A 36 0.03 12.50 -10.93
CA MET A 36 0.25 13.26 -12.17
C MET A 36 0.21 12.38 -13.42
N LYS A 37 -0.78 11.51 -13.51
CA LYS A 37 -1.00 10.56 -14.62
C LYS A 37 0.07 9.47 -14.74
N SER A 38 0.90 9.31 -13.73
CA SER A 38 1.88 8.22 -13.65
C SER A 38 1.48 7.26 -12.55
N GLU A 39 1.75 5.98 -12.77
CA GLU A 39 1.50 4.94 -11.76
C GLU A 39 2.74 4.75 -10.90
N VAL A 40 2.54 4.71 -9.59
CA VAL A 40 3.62 4.48 -8.63
C VAL A 40 3.28 3.23 -7.83
N ASN A 41 4.08 2.18 -8.00
CA ASN A 41 3.89 0.93 -7.27
C ASN A 41 4.47 1.05 -5.88
N HIS A 42 3.75 0.50 -4.89
CA HIS A 42 4.25 0.40 -3.52
C HIS A 42 4.41 -1.07 -3.20
N ASN A 43 5.63 -1.46 -2.90
CA ASN A 43 6.00 -2.86 -2.73
C ASN A 43 6.18 -3.21 -1.25
N ALA A 44 6.01 -4.49 -0.93
CA ALA A 44 6.19 -4.96 0.43
C ALA A 44 7.65 -4.82 0.86
N PRO A 45 7.93 -4.13 1.98
CA PRO A 45 9.30 -4.02 2.49
C PRO A 45 9.78 -5.29 3.17
N ILE A 46 8.86 -6.15 3.56
CA ILE A 46 9.16 -7.46 4.19
C ILE A 46 8.11 -8.47 3.71
N GLY A 47 8.43 -9.74 3.86
CA GLY A 47 7.43 -10.80 3.71
C GLY A 47 6.63 -10.94 5.00
N GLY A 48 5.40 -11.40 4.89
CA GLY A 48 4.54 -11.62 6.05
C GLY A 48 3.07 -11.66 5.67
N THR A 49 2.23 -11.46 6.68
CA THR A 49 0.77 -11.50 6.52
C THR A 49 0.20 -10.09 6.64
N ILE A 50 -0.70 -9.74 5.73
CA ILE A 50 -1.41 -8.46 5.77
C ILE A 50 -2.41 -8.52 6.93
N ILE A 51 -2.27 -7.64 7.90
CA ILE A 51 -3.16 -7.62 9.08
C ILE A 51 -4.10 -6.42 9.10
N GLU A 52 -3.78 -5.36 8.36
CA GLU A 52 -4.64 -4.18 8.31
C GLU A 52 -4.42 -3.43 7.01
N ILE A 53 -5.49 -2.94 6.41
CA ILE A 53 -5.46 -2.10 5.21
C ILE A 53 -6.29 -0.86 5.51
N ASN A 54 -5.65 0.32 5.38
CA ASN A 54 -6.28 1.61 5.69
C ASN A 54 -6.59 2.44 4.45
N ILE A 55 -6.43 1.85 3.27
CA ILE A 55 -6.69 2.52 2.00
C ILE A 55 -7.70 1.70 1.21
N HIS A 56 -8.28 2.30 0.18
CA HIS A 56 -9.22 1.61 -0.71
C HIS A 56 -9.02 2.07 -2.15
N ASN A 57 -9.55 1.29 -3.09
CA ASN A 57 -9.51 1.63 -4.51
C ASN A 57 -10.16 2.99 -4.74
N ASP A 58 -9.56 3.77 -5.65
CA ASP A 58 -10.07 5.07 -6.06
C ASP A 58 -10.11 6.12 -4.94
N GLN A 59 -9.36 5.92 -3.85
CA GLN A 59 -9.26 6.90 -2.78
C GLN A 59 -8.46 8.11 -3.26
N GLU A 60 -9.01 9.31 -3.07
CA GLU A 60 -8.41 10.56 -3.51
C GLU A 60 -7.72 11.30 -2.36
N GLY A 61 -6.74 12.13 -2.72
CA GLY A 61 -6.14 13.08 -1.78
C GLY A 61 -5.35 12.43 -0.67
N VAL A 62 -4.56 11.40 -0.98
CA VAL A 62 -3.75 10.70 0.01
C VAL A 62 -2.41 11.42 0.17
N ASP A 63 -2.07 11.76 1.41
CA ASP A 63 -0.81 12.43 1.73
C ASP A 63 0.33 11.43 1.85
N PRO A 64 1.59 11.87 1.59
CA PRO A 64 2.75 11.02 1.86
C PRO A 64 2.86 10.74 3.36
N GLY A 65 3.41 9.58 3.72
CA GLY A 65 3.52 9.18 5.12
C GLY A 65 2.25 8.58 5.71
N THR A 66 1.22 8.37 4.90
CA THR A 66 0.00 7.70 5.35
C THR A 66 0.28 6.22 5.56
N VAL A 67 -0.11 5.68 6.71
CA VAL A 67 0.01 4.24 6.97
C VAL A 67 -1.05 3.52 6.15
N ALA A 68 -0.63 2.94 5.04
CA ALA A 68 -1.55 2.29 4.11
C ALA A 68 -1.87 0.85 4.53
N ILE A 69 -0.84 0.10 4.90
CA ILE A 69 -0.96 -1.34 5.17
C ILE A 69 -0.05 -1.68 6.35
N LEU A 70 -0.48 -2.66 7.16
CA LEU A 70 0.35 -3.26 8.19
C LEU A 70 0.61 -4.73 7.84
N ILE A 71 1.88 -5.14 7.94
CA ILE A 71 2.33 -6.51 7.68
C ILE A 71 2.96 -7.07 8.95
N GLU A 72 2.61 -8.30 9.28
CA GLU A 72 3.18 -8.97 10.45
C GLU A 72 3.80 -10.33 10.11
#